data_ad103d349b8e56a5ac682e433153bc38
#
_entry.id   ad103d349b8e56a5ac682e433153bc38
#
_cell.length_a   1.000
_cell.length_b   1.000
_cell.length_c   1.000
_cell.angle_alpha   90.00
_cell.angle_beta   90.00
_cell.angle_gamma   90.00
#
_symmetry.space_group_name_H-M   'P 1'
#
loop_
_entity.id
_entity.type
_entity.pdbx_description
1 polymer ?
#
loop_
_entity_poly.entity_id
_entity_poly.type
_entity_poly.pdbx_seq_one_letter_code
_entity_poly.pdbx_strand_id
1 'polypeptide(L)'
;VDAISSFLADEFNMEELGADVMITGSQKALACPPGISIIVLSENAIKRVEKSTVKCMYLNLKSALKNGERGQTPFTPAVGILRQVNARLKEIERAGGVSSEIKKIHGLAEDFRNKIKDMPFEIVSESMSNAVTPLHPLNASANDIFLRLKDEYGIWVCPNGGELKDKVFRVGHIGCLTTEDNDKLIAALKDMQRRGLI
;
A
#
# COMPACT_ATOMS: atom_id res chain seq x y z
N VAL A 1 -10.05 6.62 -9.41
CA VAL A 1 -9.15 6.75 -8.24
C VAL A 1 -8.17 5.60 -8.24
N ASP A 2 -6.87 5.90 -8.09
CA ASP A 2 -5.86 4.91 -7.74
C ASP A 2 -5.87 4.72 -6.22
N ALA A 3 -6.39 3.59 -5.78
CA ALA A 3 -6.44 3.21 -4.36
C ALA A 3 -5.47 2.06 -4.03
N ILE A 4 -4.44 1.86 -4.86
CA ILE A 4 -3.52 0.72 -4.69
C ILE A 4 -2.88 0.69 -3.30
N SER A 5 -2.50 1.84 -2.77
CA SER A 5 -1.90 1.92 -1.42
C SER A 5 -2.90 2.22 -0.31
N SER A 6 -3.98 2.97 -0.58
CA SER A 6 -4.98 3.37 0.42
C SER A 6 -6.06 2.32 0.69
N PHE A 7 -6.30 1.39 -0.24
CA PHE A 7 -7.27 0.31 -0.05
C PHE A 7 -6.98 -0.49 1.23
N LEU A 8 -7.99 -0.65 2.09
CA LEU A 8 -7.92 -1.25 3.43
C LEU A 8 -7.04 -0.50 4.45
N ALA A 9 -6.36 0.57 4.06
CA ALA A 9 -5.54 1.38 4.97
C ALA A 9 -6.29 2.65 5.42
N ASP A 10 -6.99 3.28 4.49
CA ASP A 10 -7.76 4.50 4.72
C ASP A 10 -9.23 4.27 4.39
N GLU A 11 -10.12 5.04 4.99
CA GLU A 11 -11.54 5.00 4.66
C GLU A 11 -11.76 5.43 3.21
N PHE A 12 -12.58 4.68 2.50
CA PHE A 12 -12.88 4.93 1.10
C PHE A 12 -14.31 4.53 0.76
N ASN A 13 -15.11 5.50 0.30
CA ASN A 13 -16.44 5.26 -0.22
C ASN A 13 -16.55 5.87 -1.62
N MET A 14 -16.80 5.04 -2.63
CA MET A 14 -16.90 5.48 -4.02
C MET A 14 -18.04 6.47 -4.26
N GLU A 15 -19.19 6.28 -3.61
CA GLU A 15 -20.39 7.12 -3.79
C GLU A 15 -20.15 8.50 -3.19
N GLU A 16 -19.64 8.59 -1.96
CA GLU A 16 -19.34 9.85 -1.29
C GLU A 16 -18.27 10.67 -2.02
N LEU A 17 -17.27 9.99 -2.61
CA LEU A 17 -16.20 10.61 -3.38
C LEU A 17 -16.62 10.93 -4.83
N GLY A 18 -17.79 10.49 -5.28
CA GLY A 18 -18.21 10.61 -6.68
C GLY A 18 -17.26 9.86 -7.64
N ALA A 19 -16.65 8.79 -7.20
CA ALA A 19 -15.67 8.03 -7.97
C ALA A 19 -16.35 6.96 -8.82
N ASP A 20 -16.19 7.03 -10.12
CA ASP A 20 -16.73 6.03 -11.05
C ASP A 20 -15.83 4.80 -11.23
N VAL A 21 -14.54 4.93 -10.97
CA VAL A 21 -13.55 3.84 -11.11
C VAL A 21 -12.60 3.86 -9.93
N MET A 22 -12.44 2.71 -9.28
CA MET A 22 -11.40 2.47 -8.29
C MET A 22 -10.51 1.31 -8.72
N ILE A 23 -9.20 1.46 -8.54
CA ILE A 23 -8.20 0.44 -8.86
C ILE A 23 -7.39 0.12 -7.62
N THR A 24 -7.22 -1.18 -7.33
CA THR A 24 -6.31 -1.68 -6.31
C THR A 24 -5.61 -2.95 -6.79
N GLY A 25 -4.69 -3.48 -5.98
CA GLY A 25 -3.90 -4.66 -6.32
C GLY A 25 -3.66 -5.59 -5.15
N SER A 26 -3.25 -6.83 -5.46
CA SER A 26 -3.03 -7.89 -4.48
C SER A 26 -1.83 -7.64 -3.54
N GLN A 27 -0.84 -6.84 -3.95
CA GLN A 27 0.49 -6.74 -3.33
C GLN A 27 0.64 -5.64 -2.25
N LYS A 28 -0.44 -5.00 -1.83
CA LYS A 28 -0.43 -3.94 -0.82
C LYS A 28 -1.10 -4.43 0.47
N ALA A 29 -2.14 -3.79 0.95
CA ALA A 29 -2.79 -4.16 2.21
C ALA A 29 -3.39 -5.59 2.21
N LEU A 30 -3.69 -6.15 1.05
CA LEU A 30 -4.07 -7.56 0.92
C LEU A 30 -2.93 -8.53 1.26
N ALA A 31 -1.69 -8.07 1.33
CA ALA A 31 -0.51 -8.88 1.68
C ALA A 31 -0.35 -10.17 0.85
N CYS A 32 -0.76 -10.14 -0.41
CA CYS A 32 -0.61 -11.22 -1.37
C CYS A 32 0.49 -10.89 -2.39
N PRO A 33 1.04 -11.87 -3.10
CA PRO A 33 1.98 -11.61 -4.20
C PRO A 33 1.37 -10.70 -5.28
N PRO A 34 2.19 -9.91 -6.01
CA PRO A 34 1.72 -9.14 -7.16
C PRO A 34 1.21 -10.06 -8.27
N GLY A 35 0.24 -9.59 -9.05
CA GLY A 35 -0.28 -10.30 -10.22
C GLY A 35 -1.80 -10.22 -10.41
N ILE A 36 -2.53 -9.61 -9.47
CA ILE A 36 -3.97 -9.34 -9.61
C ILE A 36 -4.20 -7.84 -9.44
N SER A 37 -4.87 -7.24 -10.44
CA SER A 37 -5.49 -5.92 -10.35
C SER A 37 -6.99 -6.08 -10.14
N ILE A 38 -7.54 -5.36 -9.19
CA ILE A 38 -8.97 -5.30 -8.90
C ILE A 38 -9.46 -3.94 -9.37
N ILE A 39 -10.46 -3.93 -10.24
CA ILE A 39 -11.05 -2.71 -10.79
C ILE A 39 -12.53 -2.71 -10.43
N VAL A 40 -12.96 -1.73 -9.67
CA VAL A 40 -14.38 -1.54 -9.32
C VAL A 40 -14.94 -0.43 -10.21
N LEU A 41 -16.09 -0.69 -10.80
CA LEU A 41 -16.75 0.21 -11.77
C LEU A 41 -18.15 0.57 -11.27
N SER A 42 -18.51 1.84 -11.32
CA SER A 42 -19.90 2.30 -11.18
C SER A 42 -20.71 1.93 -12.44
N GLU A 43 -22.02 2.01 -12.36
CA GLU A 43 -22.89 1.86 -13.53
C GLU A 43 -22.54 2.86 -14.65
N ASN A 44 -22.18 4.08 -14.30
CA ASN A 44 -21.76 5.10 -15.27
C ASN A 44 -20.47 4.71 -15.98
N ALA A 45 -19.50 4.16 -15.23
CA ALA A 45 -18.26 3.65 -15.80
C ALA A 45 -18.52 2.46 -16.73
N ILE A 46 -19.41 1.54 -16.38
CA ILE A 46 -19.80 0.40 -17.23
C ILE A 46 -20.41 0.92 -18.56
N LYS A 47 -21.38 1.84 -18.52
CA LYS A 47 -21.96 2.46 -19.71
C LYS A 47 -20.90 3.16 -20.59
N ARG A 48 -19.88 3.75 -19.96
CA ARG A 48 -18.75 4.38 -20.66
C ARG A 48 -17.85 3.32 -21.32
N VAL A 49 -17.55 2.23 -20.62
CA VAL A 49 -16.80 1.09 -21.17
C VAL A 49 -17.51 0.53 -22.42
N GLU A 50 -18.83 0.30 -22.36
CA GLU A 50 -19.62 -0.22 -23.47
C GLU A 50 -19.53 0.64 -24.73
N LYS A 51 -19.51 1.97 -24.57
CA LYS A 51 -19.42 2.95 -25.68
C LYS A 51 -17.98 3.17 -26.18
N SER A 52 -16.97 2.72 -25.44
CA SER A 52 -15.56 2.99 -25.77
C SER A 52 -15.08 2.14 -26.96
N THR A 53 -14.07 2.62 -27.67
CA THR A 53 -13.35 1.85 -28.69
C THR A 53 -12.14 1.19 -28.02
N VAL A 54 -12.06 -0.13 -28.07
CA VAL A 54 -10.95 -0.89 -27.51
C VAL A 54 -9.76 -0.85 -28.48
N LYS A 55 -8.59 -0.44 -27.98
CA LYS A 55 -7.34 -0.37 -28.75
C LYS A 55 -6.29 -1.41 -28.30
N CYS A 56 -6.53 -2.11 -27.20
CA CYS A 56 -5.61 -3.10 -26.63
C CYS A 56 -6.26 -4.47 -26.59
N MET A 57 -5.51 -5.49 -26.94
CA MET A 57 -5.96 -6.88 -26.84
C MET A 57 -6.13 -7.29 -25.37
N TYR A 58 -5.14 -7.02 -24.53
CA TYR A 58 -5.10 -7.48 -23.14
C TYR A 58 -5.86 -6.57 -22.17
N LEU A 59 -5.62 -5.26 -22.21
CA LEU A 59 -6.29 -4.29 -21.33
C LEU A 59 -7.68 -3.93 -21.90
N ASN A 60 -8.61 -4.89 -21.85
CA ASN A 60 -9.92 -4.80 -22.46
C ASN A 60 -11.03 -5.10 -21.47
N LEU A 61 -11.59 -4.04 -20.84
CA LEU A 61 -12.68 -4.16 -19.88
C LEU A 61 -13.96 -4.72 -20.48
N LYS A 62 -14.28 -4.49 -21.77
CA LYS A 62 -15.43 -5.12 -22.43
C LYS A 62 -15.31 -6.63 -22.43
N SER A 63 -14.12 -7.14 -22.77
CA SER A 63 -13.86 -8.58 -22.76
C SER A 63 -13.90 -9.15 -21.33
N ALA A 64 -13.41 -8.40 -20.34
CA ALA A 64 -13.46 -8.81 -18.95
C ALA A 64 -14.90 -8.91 -18.42
N LEU A 65 -15.72 -7.89 -18.66
CA LEU A 65 -17.14 -7.88 -18.27
C LEU A 65 -17.91 -9.03 -18.93
N LYS A 66 -17.79 -9.19 -20.25
CA LYS A 66 -18.47 -10.27 -21.00
C LYS A 66 -18.06 -11.67 -20.53
N ASN A 67 -16.79 -11.90 -20.24
CA ASN A 67 -16.34 -13.20 -19.71
C ASN A 67 -16.79 -13.38 -18.25
N GLY A 68 -16.86 -12.30 -17.46
CA GLY A 68 -17.36 -12.31 -16.08
C GLY A 68 -18.79 -12.81 -15.95
N GLU A 69 -19.67 -12.51 -16.90
CA GLU A 69 -21.08 -13.00 -16.95
C GLU A 69 -21.17 -14.53 -16.87
N ARG A 70 -20.19 -15.23 -17.40
CA ARG A 70 -20.11 -16.72 -17.39
C ARG A 70 -19.09 -17.25 -16.36
N GLY A 71 -18.63 -16.42 -15.40
CA GLY A 71 -17.65 -16.81 -14.39
C GLY A 71 -16.25 -17.10 -14.95
N GLN A 72 -15.88 -16.47 -16.07
CA GLN A 72 -14.60 -16.66 -16.75
C GLN A 72 -13.79 -15.37 -16.80
N THR A 73 -12.48 -15.48 -17.04
CA THR A 73 -11.60 -14.38 -17.38
C THR A 73 -11.22 -14.45 -18.87
N PRO A 74 -10.85 -13.32 -19.51
CA PRO A 74 -10.46 -13.31 -20.92
C PRO A 74 -9.24 -14.20 -21.23
N PHE A 75 -8.35 -14.34 -20.24
CA PHE A 75 -7.11 -15.13 -20.34
C PHE A 75 -6.95 -15.95 -19.07
N THR A 76 -6.03 -16.91 -19.07
CA THR A 76 -5.72 -17.71 -17.88
C THR A 76 -5.29 -16.81 -16.72
N PRO A 77 -6.03 -16.80 -15.60
CA PRO A 77 -5.72 -15.93 -14.47
C PRO A 77 -4.61 -16.51 -13.60
N ALA A 78 -4.00 -15.68 -12.75
CA ALA A 78 -3.07 -16.09 -11.70
C ALA A 78 -3.83 -16.80 -10.57
N VAL A 79 -4.28 -18.03 -10.79
CA VAL A 79 -5.17 -18.80 -9.88
C VAL A 79 -4.60 -18.91 -8.47
N GLY A 80 -3.28 -19.14 -8.33
CA GLY A 80 -2.60 -19.21 -7.04
C GLY A 80 -2.77 -17.92 -6.23
N ILE A 81 -2.63 -16.76 -6.86
CA ILE A 81 -2.81 -15.46 -6.22
C ILE A 81 -4.29 -15.19 -5.90
N LEU A 82 -5.21 -15.53 -6.80
CA LEU A 82 -6.66 -15.40 -6.53
C LEU A 82 -7.08 -16.20 -5.30
N ARG A 83 -6.55 -17.41 -5.12
CA ARG A 83 -6.80 -18.22 -3.92
C ARG A 83 -6.25 -17.57 -2.66
N GLN A 84 -5.07 -16.96 -2.73
CA GLN A 84 -4.49 -16.23 -1.60
C GLN A 84 -5.31 -14.97 -1.26
N VAL A 85 -5.72 -14.20 -2.26
CA VAL A 85 -6.62 -13.04 -2.07
C VAL A 85 -7.93 -13.49 -1.40
N ASN A 86 -8.55 -14.59 -1.87
CA ASN A 86 -9.76 -15.11 -1.24
C ASN A 86 -9.54 -15.56 0.21
N ALA A 87 -8.40 -16.20 0.50
CA ALA A 87 -8.05 -16.56 1.88
C ALA A 87 -7.90 -15.33 2.76
N ARG A 88 -7.19 -14.30 2.26
CA ARG A 88 -6.97 -13.06 2.98
C ARG A 88 -8.27 -12.28 3.24
N LEU A 89 -9.17 -12.22 2.28
CA LEU A 89 -10.49 -11.59 2.47
C LEU A 89 -11.29 -12.29 3.56
N LYS A 90 -11.25 -13.63 3.62
CA LYS A 90 -11.90 -14.40 4.70
C LYS A 90 -11.25 -14.16 6.07
N GLU A 91 -9.95 -13.94 6.13
CA GLU A 91 -9.26 -13.56 7.37
C GLU A 91 -9.71 -12.19 7.85
N ILE A 92 -9.76 -11.20 6.95
CA ILE A 92 -10.26 -9.85 7.25
C ILE A 92 -11.69 -9.90 7.76
N GLU A 93 -12.57 -10.66 7.09
CA GLU A 93 -13.96 -10.85 7.52
C GLU A 93 -14.05 -11.43 8.94
N ARG A 94 -13.30 -12.50 9.23
CA ARG A 94 -13.26 -13.14 10.57
C ARG A 94 -12.68 -12.22 11.65
N ALA A 95 -11.76 -11.33 11.28
CA ALA A 95 -11.15 -10.36 12.19
C ALA A 95 -12.02 -9.12 12.47
N GLY A 96 -13.24 -9.06 11.94
CA GLY A 96 -14.18 -7.97 12.16
C GLY A 96 -14.37 -7.05 10.94
N GLY A 97 -13.91 -7.49 9.75
CA GLY A 97 -14.16 -6.81 8.48
C GLY A 97 -13.23 -5.64 8.20
N VAL A 98 -13.60 -4.84 7.21
CA VAL A 98 -12.79 -3.73 6.67
C VAL A 98 -12.45 -2.70 7.76
N SER A 99 -13.41 -2.31 8.59
CA SER A 99 -13.18 -1.32 9.67
C SER A 99 -12.15 -1.79 10.69
N SER A 100 -12.09 -3.10 10.98
CA SER A 100 -11.09 -3.67 11.88
C SER A 100 -9.69 -3.63 11.25
N GLU A 101 -9.58 -3.93 9.96
CA GLU A 101 -8.30 -3.85 9.23
C GLU A 101 -7.78 -2.41 9.16
N ILE A 102 -8.64 -1.44 8.85
CA ILE A 102 -8.28 -0.01 8.84
C ILE A 102 -7.79 0.43 10.22
N LYS A 103 -8.49 0.05 11.30
CA LYS A 103 -8.08 0.38 12.69
C LYS A 103 -6.72 -0.23 13.03
N LYS A 104 -6.45 -1.46 12.60
CA LYS A 104 -5.16 -2.12 12.79
C LYS A 104 -4.04 -1.34 12.10
N ILE A 105 -4.22 -0.98 10.83
CA ILE A 105 -3.22 -0.24 10.04
C ILE A 105 -3.02 1.17 10.60
N HIS A 106 -4.10 1.84 10.99
CA HIS A 106 -4.04 3.13 11.68
C HIS A 106 -3.21 3.02 12.97
N GLY A 107 -3.48 2.02 13.80
CA GLY A 107 -2.72 1.78 15.04
C GLY A 107 -1.23 1.57 14.80
N LEU A 108 -0.84 0.84 13.75
CA LEU A 108 0.57 0.66 13.36
C LEU A 108 1.22 1.97 12.91
N ALA A 109 0.51 2.78 12.12
CA ALA A 109 1.01 4.06 11.65
C ALA A 109 1.21 5.05 12.81
N GLU A 110 0.23 5.15 13.73
CA GLU A 110 0.30 5.99 14.91
C GLU A 110 1.40 5.54 15.88
N ASP A 111 1.52 4.24 16.14
CA ASP A 111 2.58 3.69 16.97
C ASP A 111 3.97 4.08 16.45
N PHE A 112 4.20 3.92 15.15
CA PHE A 112 5.45 4.32 14.53
C PHE A 112 5.70 5.83 14.63
N ARG A 113 4.72 6.65 14.26
CA ARG A 113 4.83 8.11 14.28
C ARG A 113 5.10 8.66 15.68
N ASN A 114 4.44 8.10 16.69
CA ASN A 114 4.69 8.46 18.08
C ASN A 114 6.12 8.12 18.53
N LYS A 115 6.65 6.97 18.10
CA LYS A 115 8.00 6.52 18.46
C LYS A 115 9.13 7.30 17.81
N ILE A 116 8.89 7.95 16.66
CA ILE A 116 9.91 8.75 15.96
C ILE A 116 9.83 10.25 16.28
N LYS A 117 8.85 10.71 17.05
CA LYS A 117 8.53 12.13 17.26
C LYS A 117 9.73 12.98 17.71
N ASP A 118 10.58 12.41 18.55
CA ASP A 118 11.75 13.11 19.13
C ASP A 118 13.06 12.75 18.40
N MET A 119 12.97 12.13 17.22
CA MET A 119 14.12 11.78 16.39
C MET A 119 14.33 12.84 15.29
N PRO A 120 15.53 12.93 14.69
CA PRO A 120 15.86 13.99 13.71
C PRO A 120 15.24 13.70 12.33
N PHE A 121 13.92 13.58 12.30
CA PHE A 121 13.12 13.36 11.09
C PHE A 121 11.97 14.35 11.00
N GLU A 122 11.66 14.76 9.78
CA GLU A 122 10.46 15.51 9.46
C GLU A 122 9.51 14.62 8.63
N ILE A 123 8.23 14.62 8.98
CA ILE A 123 7.19 13.96 8.15
C ILE A 123 6.77 14.96 7.07
N VAL A 124 7.07 14.65 5.80
CA VAL A 124 6.90 15.58 4.68
C VAL A 124 5.51 15.54 4.04
N SER A 125 4.52 15.00 4.71
CA SER A 125 3.14 14.92 4.21
C SER A 125 2.23 15.89 4.95
N GLU A 126 1.51 16.73 4.22
CA GLU A 126 0.48 17.61 4.78
C GLU A 126 -0.81 16.84 5.12
N SER A 127 -1.11 15.79 4.35
CA SER A 127 -2.25 14.89 4.56
C SER A 127 -1.74 13.47 4.77
N MET A 128 -2.05 12.91 5.93
CA MET A 128 -1.51 11.62 6.37
C MET A 128 -2.36 10.46 5.88
N SER A 129 -1.71 9.49 5.22
CA SER A 129 -2.29 8.17 4.98
C SER A 129 -1.83 7.18 6.04
N ASN A 130 -2.68 6.23 6.40
CA ASN A 130 -2.29 5.13 7.28
C ASN A 130 -1.37 4.13 6.57
N ALA A 131 -1.34 4.11 5.25
CA ALA A 131 -0.56 3.15 4.48
C ALA A 131 0.95 3.38 4.58
N VAL A 132 1.40 4.64 4.74
CA VAL A 132 2.81 5.01 4.62
C VAL A 132 3.13 6.32 5.35
N THR A 133 4.32 6.40 5.93
CA THR A 133 4.88 7.63 6.49
C THR A 133 6.15 8.01 5.72
N PRO A 134 6.15 9.14 4.98
CA PRO A 134 7.34 9.66 4.32
C PRO A 134 8.17 10.50 5.31
N LEU A 135 9.47 10.21 5.37
CA LEU A 135 10.41 10.84 6.31
C LEU A 135 11.54 11.54 5.56
N HIS A 136 11.78 12.79 5.95
CA HIS A 136 12.97 13.56 5.59
C HIS A 136 13.95 13.55 6.77
N PRO A 137 15.16 12.98 6.65
CA PRO A 137 16.19 13.08 7.65
C PRO A 137 16.78 14.50 7.69
N LEU A 138 16.94 15.07 8.88
CA LEU A 138 17.44 16.44 9.03
C LEU A 138 18.97 16.54 8.87
N ASN A 139 19.70 15.48 9.18
CA ASN A 139 21.17 15.52 9.29
C ASN A 139 21.88 14.45 8.43
N ALA A 140 21.15 13.66 7.65
CA ALA A 140 21.72 12.55 6.88
C ALA A 140 21.03 12.36 5.53
N SER A 141 21.65 11.60 4.63
CA SER A 141 21.02 11.17 3.38
C SER A 141 19.97 10.07 3.64
N ALA A 142 18.77 10.24 3.10
CA ALA A 142 17.72 9.22 3.15
C ALA A 142 18.16 7.90 2.51
N ASN A 143 18.96 7.96 1.44
CA ASN A 143 19.50 6.79 0.79
C ASN A 143 20.53 6.06 1.64
N ASP A 144 21.40 6.79 2.37
CA ASP A 144 22.38 6.18 3.25
C ASP A 144 21.72 5.50 4.45
N ILE A 145 20.65 6.10 5.00
CA ILE A 145 19.83 5.47 6.04
C ILE A 145 19.22 4.16 5.51
N PHE A 146 18.62 4.19 4.31
CA PHE A 146 18.07 2.99 3.70
C PHE A 146 19.12 1.89 3.52
N LEU A 147 20.29 2.22 2.98
CA LEU A 147 21.36 1.23 2.77
C LEU A 147 21.83 0.61 4.08
N ARG A 148 22.01 1.41 5.13
CA ARG A 148 22.40 0.91 6.46
C ARG A 148 21.32 0.04 7.08
N LEU A 149 20.06 0.48 7.06
CA LEU A 149 18.94 -0.35 7.55
C LEU A 149 18.90 -1.70 6.86
N LYS A 150 19.10 -1.72 5.54
CA LYS A 150 19.13 -2.96 4.75
C LYS A 150 20.35 -3.83 5.07
N ASP A 151 21.56 -3.26 5.07
CA ASP A 151 22.80 -4.02 5.09
C ASP A 151 23.26 -4.37 6.52
N GLU A 152 23.04 -3.49 7.50
CA GLU A 152 23.48 -3.69 8.88
C GLU A 152 22.39 -4.32 9.78
N TYR A 153 21.10 -3.99 9.53
CA TYR A 153 19.99 -4.42 10.39
C TYR A 153 19.01 -5.40 9.71
N GLY A 154 19.16 -5.65 8.41
CA GLY A 154 18.26 -6.53 7.66
C GLY A 154 16.83 -5.95 7.51
N ILE A 155 16.67 -4.62 7.64
CA ILE A 155 15.38 -3.94 7.58
C ILE A 155 15.24 -3.22 6.25
N TRP A 156 14.15 -3.53 5.53
CA TRP A 156 13.86 -2.89 4.26
C TRP A 156 12.78 -1.82 4.43
N VAL A 157 13.16 -0.55 4.24
CA VAL A 157 12.25 0.58 4.07
C VAL A 157 12.17 0.97 2.60
N CYS A 158 11.20 1.79 2.20
CA CYS A 158 11.00 2.12 0.79
C CYS A 158 11.84 3.37 0.41
N PRO A 159 12.94 3.22 -0.36
CA PRO A 159 13.70 4.36 -0.85
C PRO A 159 12.93 5.12 -1.92
N ASN A 160 13.36 6.34 -2.22
CA ASN A 160 12.94 7.08 -3.40
C ASN A 160 14.03 7.10 -4.47
N GLY A 161 13.65 7.52 -5.68
CA GLY A 161 14.55 7.75 -6.80
C GLY A 161 14.58 9.21 -7.25
N GLY A 162 15.39 9.51 -8.25
CA GLY A 162 15.49 10.86 -8.82
C GLY A 162 15.88 11.90 -7.79
N GLU A 163 15.26 13.06 -7.83
CA GLU A 163 15.55 14.20 -6.94
C GLU A 163 15.24 13.96 -5.46
N LEU A 164 14.40 12.96 -5.15
CA LEU A 164 14.03 12.60 -3.79
C LEU A 164 14.91 11.50 -3.19
N LYS A 165 15.86 10.95 -3.94
CA LYS A 165 16.68 9.80 -3.52
C LYS A 165 17.34 10.03 -2.16
N ASP A 166 18.00 11.16 -1.99
CA ASP A 166 18.76 11.48 -0.78
C ASP A 166 17.94 12.29 0.24
N LYS A 167 16.74 12.70 -0.13
CA LYS A 167 15.90 13.59 0.68
C LYS A 167 14.84 12.85 1.49
N VAL A 168 14.22 11.81 0.94
CA VAL A 168 13.04 11.17 1.55
C VAL A 168 13.10 9.65 1.40
N PHE A 169 12.85 8.94 2.47
CA PHE A 169 12.47 7.52 2.44
C PHE A 169 11.08 7.33 3.05
N ARG A 170 10.48 6.17 2.85
CA ARG A 170 9.10 5.90 3.29
C ARG A 170 9.04 4.64 4.14
N VAL A 171 8.28 4.69 5.21
CA VAL A 171 7.97 3.52 6.05
C VAL A 171 6.54 3.09 5.78
N GLY A 172 6.34 1.86 5.32
CA GLY A 172 5.03 1.27 5.05
C GLY A 172 4.44 0.65 6.32
N HIS A 173 3.10 0.74 6.46
CA HIS A 173 2.36 0.19 7.61
C HIS A 173 1.34 -0.87 7.19
N ILE A 174 1.30 -1.23 5.91
CA ILE A 174 0.37 -2.21 5.32
C ILE A 174 1.03 -3.58 5.16
N GLY A 175 0.22 -4.62 5.15
CA GLY A 175 0.68 -6.00 5.06
C GLY A 175 0.61 -6.73 6.40
N CYS A 176 1.41 -7.79 6.55
CA CYS A 176 1.44 -8.60 7.78
C CYS A 176 2.45 -8.03 8.80
N LEU A 177 2.35 -6.74 9.10
CA LEU A 177 3.21 -6.06 10.07
C LEU A 177 2.59 -6.03 11.46
N THR A 178 3.45 -5.90 12.47
CA THR A 178 3.09 -5.80 13.90
C THR A 178 3.81 -4.62 14.55
N THR A 179 3.47 -4.29 15.79
CA THR A 179 4.16 -3.25 16.58
C THR A 179 5.59 -3.64 16.90
N GLU A 180 5.90 -4.94 16.99
CA GLU A 180 7.27 -5.45 17.18
C GLU A 180 8.17 -5.14 15.97
N ASP A 181 7.61 -5.08 14.76
CA ASP A 181 8.36 -4.68 13.57
C ASP A 181 8.69 -3.17 13.62
N ASN A 182 7.76 -2.34 14.09
CA ASN A 182 8.06 -0.94 14.39
C ASN A 182 9.16 -0.82 15.46
N ASP A 183 9.11 -1.61 16.54
CA ASP A 183 10.11 -1.58 17.60
C ASP A 183 11.52 -1.91 17.09
N LYS A 184 11.64 -2.92 16.20
CA LYS A 184 12.91 -3.26 15.55
C LYS A 184 13.46 -2.11 14.72
N LEU A 185 12.61 -1.48 13.90
CA LEU A 185 13.01 -0.32 13.09
C LEU A 185 13.44 0.87 13.98
N ILE A 186 12.67 1.18 15.01
CA ILE A 186 12.98 2.26 15.96
C ILE A 186 14.29 1.98 16.71
N ALA A 187 14.53 0.73 17.13
CA ALA A 187 15.79 0.35 17.78
C ALA A 187 16.99 0.55 16.84
N ALA A 188 16.87 0.18 15.57
CA ALA A 188 17.91 0.40 14.57
C ALA A 188 18.18 1.89 14.35
N LEU A 189 17.13 2.70 14.18
CA LEU A 189 17.26 4.15 14.02
C LEU A 189 17.90 4.82 15.25
N LYS A 190 17.50 4.42 16.46
CA LYS A 190 18.13 4.91 17.72
C LYS A 190 19.61 4.51 17.83
N ASP A 191 19.98 3.31 17.38
CA ASP A 191 21.37 2.90 17.33
C ASP A 191 22.18 3.75 16.35
N MET A 192 21.64 4.00 15.15
CA MET A 192 22.26 4.89 14.17
C MET A 192 22.43 6.31 14.73
N GLN A 193 21.44 6.84 15.45
CA GLN A 193 21.52 8.15 16.10
C GLN A 193 22.64 8.20 17.16
N ARG A 194 22.74 7.18 18.02
CA ARG A 194 23.84 7.09 19.02
C ARG A 194 25.23 7.05 18.38
N ARG A 195 25.33 6.50 17.19
CA ARG A 195 26.57 6.41 16.40
C ARG A 195 26.86 7.68 15.59
N GLY A 196 26.00 8.70 15.65
CA GLY A 196 26.14 9.96 14.89
C GLY A 196 25.95 9.80 13.39
N LEU A 197 25.11 8.85 12.96
CA LEU A 197 24.84 8.52 11.54
C LEU A 197 23.56 9.18 11.03
N ILE A 198 22.72 9.68 11.93
CA ILE A 198 21.49 10.44 11.66
C ILE A 198 21.28 11.53 12.70
#